data_888ab91cf1b7253e0dc4ace9aff0113e
#
_entry.id   888ab91cf1b7253e0dc4ace9aff0113e
#
_cell.length_a   1.000
_cell.length_b   1.000
_cell.length_c   1.000
_cell.angle_alpha   90.00
_cell.angle_beta   90.00
_cell.angle_gamma   90.00
#
_symmetry.space_group_name_H-M   'P 1'
#
loop_
_entity.id
_entity.type
_entity.pdbx_description
1 polymer ?
#
loop_
_entity_poly.entity_id
_entity_poly.type
_entity_poly.pdbx_seq_one_letter_code
_entity_poly.pdbx_strand_id
1 'polypeptide(L)'
;PNDTNAHPHMNTAGDIAIVHNGIIENFDSLKHELAQKGYVFRSETDSEVIAVLMDDLFDGNELKTFSAVLNKLQGSYAIAMLTYDGKIYAAKKDSPLVIGLSRSETYVSSDLTAFSDKTDKFVIMEDEIAEISDTVSFFSDGKKIQPQIFEWKCKVDACDKSVYPHYMLKEIFEQPDALADTLNHSIKDKCEFLNQINNIHLIGCGSAYHAALTGKYVIESLTGTRVNADIASEFRYRNPIIRQSSLKTLNRSS
;
A
#
# COMPACT_ATOMS: atom_id res chain seq x y z
N PRO A 1 -9.59 8.71 18.96
CA PRO A 1 -10.63 8.26 18.02
C PRO A 1 -11.93 9.01 18.31
N ASN A 2 -12.56 9.53 17.29
CA ASN A 2 -13.89 10.11 17.34
C ASN A 2 -14.60 9.83 16.00
N ASP A 3 -15.93 9.90 16.00
CA ASP A 3 -16.74 9.57 14.80
C ASP A 3 -16.47 10.52 13.63
N THR A 4 -16.08 11.76 13.92
CA THR A 4 -15.79 12.80 12.91
C THR A 4 -14.55 12.48 12.08
N ASN A 5 -13.56 11.81 12.70
CA ASN A 5 -12.30 11.45 12.05
C ASN A 5 -12.29 10.01 11.52
N ALA A 6 -13.41 9.28 11.66
CA ALA A 6 -13.53 7.92 11.16
C ALA A 6 -13.89 7.88 9.68
N HIS A 7 -13.38 6.89 8.95
CA HIS A 7 -13.84 6.58 7.60
C HIS A 7 -15.27 6.00 7.61
N PRO A 8 -16.06 6.25 6.57
CA PRO A 8 -15.76 7.02 5.36
C PRO A 8 -15.89 8.54 5.55
N HIS A 9 -15.13 9.30 4.76
CA HIS A 9 -15.31 10.75 4.65
C HIS A 9 -16.20 11.07 3.45
N MET A 10 -17.14 11.99 3.65
CA MET A 10 -18.08 12.42 2.62
C MET A 10 -17.62 13.74 1.99
N ASN A 11 -17.94 13.93 0.71
CA ASN A 11 -17.85 15.24 0.08
C ASN A 11 -18.91 16.21 0.67
N THR A 12 -18.88 17.48 0.24
CA THR A 12 -19.79 18.51 0.74
C THR A 12 -21.25 18.21 0.38
N ALA A 13 -21.51 17.65 -0.81
CA ALA A 13 -22.84 17.28 -1.27
C ALA A 13 -23.41 16.03 -0.58
N GLY A 14 -22.55 15.17 -0.01
CA GLY A 14 -22.94 13.93 0.65
C GLY A 14 -23.29 12.79 -0.32
N ASP A 15 -22.83 12.87 -1.55
CA ASP A 15 -23.08 11.91 -2.62
C ASP A 15 -21.85 11.10 -3.03
N ILE A 16 -20.69 11.42 -2.46
CA ILE A 16 -19.44 10.66 -2.60
C ILE A 16 -18.92 10.30 -1.21
N ALA A 17 -18.57 9.03 -1.03
CA ALA A 17 -17.93 8.51 0.17
C ALA A 17 -16.53 7.97 -0.13
N ILE A 18 -15.53 8.32 0.68
CA ILE A 18 -14.14 7.93 0.49
C ILE A 18 -13.59 7.20 1.71
N VAL A 19 -12.91 6.11 1.46
CA VAL A 19 -12.03 5.45 2.42
C VAL A 19 -10.60 5.51 1.90
N HIS A 20 -9.64 5.74 2.79
CA HIS A 20 -8.25 5.96 2.47
C HIS A 20 -7.33 5.29 3.51
N ASN A 21 -6.33 4.59 3.04
CA ASN A 21 -5.20 4.10 3.82
C ASN A 21 -3.94 4.76 3.28
N GLY A 22 -3.16 5.37 4.15
CA GLY A 22 -1.92 6.04 3.78
C GLY A 22 -1.77 7.41 4.41
N ILE A 23 -1.00 8.29 3.78
CA ILE A 23 -0.76 9.67 4.23
C ILE A 23 -0.72 10.59 3.01
N ILE A 24 -1.55 11.63 3.01
CA ILE A 24 -1.50 12.72 2.04
C ILE A 24 -0.59 13.82 2.58
N GLU A 25 0.66 13.82 2.15
CA GLU A 25 1.71 14.70 2.69
C GLU A 25 1.43 16.20 2.48
N ASN A 26 0.73 16.54 1.39
CA ASN A 26 0.39 17.94 1.08
C ASN A 26 -1.03 18.34 1.51
N PHE A 27 -1.65 17.60 2.44
CA PHE A 27 -3.05 17.84 2.82
C PHE A 27 -3.28 19.23 3.43
N ASP A 28 -2.35 19.76 4.24
CA ASP A 28 -2.47 21.10 4.83
C ASP A 28 -2.54 22.18 3.75
N SER A 29 -1.70 22.09 2.72
CA SER A 29 -1.70 23.04 1.60
C SER A 29 -3.00 22.97 0.81
N LEU A 30 -3.47 21.76 0.50
CA LEU A 30 -4.73 21.52 -0.22
C LEU A 30 -5.93 22.00 0.62
N LYS A 31 -5.96 21.70 1.90
CA LYS A 31 -7.00 22.16 2.84
C LYS A 31 -7.07 23.66 2.91
N HIS A 32 -5.92 24.34 2.96
CA HIS A 32 -5.86 25.81 2.96
C HIS A 32 -6.40 26.41 1.66
N GLU A 33 -5.99 25.86 0.48
CA GLU A 33 -6.50 26.29 -0.82
C GLU A 33 -8.03 26.14 -0.91
N LEU A 34 -8.55 24.98 -0.53
CA LEU A 34 -9.99 24.68 -0.57
C LEU A 34 -10.79 25.56 0.41
N ALA A 35 -10.25 25.81 1.60
CA ALA A 35 -10.87 26.72 2.57
C ALA A 35 -10.97 28.15 2.04
N GLN A 36 -9.98 28.65 1.29
CA GLN A 36 -10.04 29.94 0.61
C GLN A 36 -11.13 30.02 -0.46
N LYS A 37 -11.49 28.87 -1.07
CA LYS A 37 -12.62 28.75 -2.00
C LYS A 37 -13.98 28.63 -1.30
N GLY A 38 -14.01 28.55 0.03
CA GLY A 38 -15.22 28.48 0.84
C GLY A 38 -15.64 27.08 1.28
N TYR A 39 -14.83 26.05 1.01
CA TYR A 39 -15.12 24.70 1.52
C TYR A 39 -14.89 24.61 3.03
N VAL A 40 -15.78 23.89 3.70
CA VAL A 40 -15.73 23.69 5.16
C VAL A 40 -15.37 22.24 5.46
N PHE A 41 -14.31 22.04 6.23
CA PHE A 41 -13.87 20.72 6.68
C PHE A 41 -14.48 20.38 8.04
N ARG A 42 -14.88 19.13 8.21
CA ARG A 42 -15.49 18.62 9.44
C ARG A 42 -14.51 17.83 10.29
N SER A 43 -13.51 17.21 9.63
CA SER A 43 -12.51 16.37 10.28
C SER A 43 -11.13 17.03 10.32
N GLU A 44 -10.26 16.46 11.14
CA GLU A 44 -8.84 16.82 11.22
C GLU A 44 -7.97 15.89 10.37
N THR A 45 -8.59 14.93 9.63
CA THR A 45 -7.86 13.94 8.85
C THR A 45 -7.43 14.51 7.50
N ASP A 46 -6.36 13.93 6.96
CA ASP A 46 -5.89 14.18 5.59
C ASP A 46 -6.83 13.57 4.54
N SER A 47 -7.62 12.58 4.92
CA SER A 47 -8.52 11.84 4.02
C SER A 47 -9.69 12.68 3.51
N GLU A 48 -10.23 13.60 4.32
CA GLU A 48 -11.36 14.45 3.92
C GLU A 48 -11.02 15.36 2.73
N VAL A 49 -9.74 15.78 2.61
CA VAL A 49 -9.28 16.61 1.49
C VAL A 49 -9.56 15.95 0.14
N ILE A 50 -9.47 14.62 0.08
CA ILE A 50 -9.73 13.87 -1.17
C ILE A 50 -11.21 14.03 -1.58
N ALA A 51 -12.12 13.90 -0.62
CA ALA A 51 -13.56 14.04 -0.88
C ALA A 51 -13.94 15.47 -1.32
N VAL A 52 -13.36 16.49 -0.67
CA VAL A 52 -13.60 17.90 -1.02
C VAL A 52 -12.96 18.26 -2.37
N LEU A 53 -11.82 17.69 -2.73
CA LEU A 53 -11.22 17.86 -4.05
C LEU A 53 -12.10 17.29 -5.17
N MET A 54 -12.87 16.22 -4.90
CA MET A 54 -13.86 15.72 -5.87
C MET A 54 -14.90 16.79 -6.21
N ASP A 55 -15.40 17.53 -5.21
CA ASP A 55 -16.33 18.65 -5.45
C ASP A 55 -15.68 19.78 -6.23
N ASP A 56 -14.47 20.20 -5.83
CA ASP A 56 -13.77 21.34 -6.42
C ASP A 56 -13.39 21.15 -7.90
N LEU A 57 -13.09 19.90 -8.27
CA LEU A 57 -12.61 19.54 -9.61
C LEU A 57 -13.67 18.90 -10.50
N PHE A 58 -14.90 18.70 -10.01
CA PHE A 58 -15.91 17.98 -10.76
C PHE A 58 -16.28 18.69 -12.06
N ASP A 59 -16.12 17.96 -13.18
CA ASP A 59 -16.40 18.46 -14.54
C ASP A 59 -17.53 17.70 -15.26
N GLY A 60 -18.30 16.91 -14.51
CA GLY A 60 -19.37 16.05 -15.04
C GLY A 60 -18.92 14.62 -15.37
N ASN A 61 -17.66 14.26 -15.07
CA ASN A 61 -17.14 12.91 -15.28
C ASN A 61 -16.31 12.46 -14.07
N GLU A 62 -16.85 11.49 -13.30
CA GLU A 62 -16.23 11.03 -12.05
C GLU A 62 -14.83 10.44 -12.26
N LEU A 63 -14.66 9.59 -13.29
CA LEU A 63 -13.35 8.96 -13.58
C LEU A 63 -12.28 10.01 -13.88
N LYS A 64 -12.61 11.00 -14.71
CA LYS A 64 -11.70 12.07 -15.07
C LYS A 64 -11.40 12.97 -13.88
N THR A 65 -12.44 13.31 -13.09
CA THR A 65 -12.28 14.08 -11.85
C THR A 65 -11.40 13.32 -10.84
N PHE A 66 -11.67 12.03 -10.63
CA PHE A 66 -10.86 11.21 -9.72
C PHE A 66 -9.39 11.16 -10.16
N SER A 67 -9.14 10.97 -11.45
CA SER A 67 -7.77 11.05 -12.00
C SER A 67 -7.11 12.42 -11.75
N ALA A 68 -7.85 13.51 -11.90
CA ALA A 68 -7.34 14.87 -11.63
C ALA A 68 -7.06 15.08 -10.14
N VAL A 69 -7.89 14.53 -9.24
CA VAL A 69 -7.64 14.52 -7.80
C VAL A 69 -6.35 13.77 -7.48
N LEU A 70 -6.19 12.53 -7.97
CA LEU A 70 -4.99 11.73 -7.72
C LEU A 70 -3.70 12.46 -8.13
N ASN A 71 -3.73 13.21 -9.24
CA ASN A 71 -2.59 13.99 -9.71
C ASN A 71 -2.21 15.17 -8.80
N LYS A 72 -3.13 15.64 -7.95
CA LYS A 72 -2.86 16.69 -6.94
C LYS A 72 -2.30 16.13 -5.65
N LEU A 73 -2.50 14.85 -5.36
CA LEU A 73 -2.09 14.22 -4.10
C LEU A 73 -0.58 13.92 -4.10
N GLN A 74 0.07 14.21 -2.98
CA GLN A 74 1.44 13.81 -2.69
C GLN A 74 1.45 12.87 -1.50
N GLY A 75 2.32 11.85 -1.52
CA GLY A 75 2.41 10.85 -0.46
C GLY A 75 2.02 9.45 -0.94
N SER A 76 1.75 8.56 0.00
CA SER A 76 1.35 7.17 -0.26
C SER A 76 -0.12 6.98 0.09
N TYR A 77 -0.88 6.33 -0.78
CA TYR A 77 -2.30 6.12 -0.57
C TYR A 77 -2.82 4.84 -1.23
N ALA A 78 -3.87 4.30 -0.64
CA ALA A 78 -4.83 3.39 -1.25
C ALA A 78 -6.23 3.96 -0.98
N ILE A 79 -6.95 4.31 -2.02
CA ILE A 79 -8.23 5.01 -1.96
C ILE A 79 -9.30 4.14 -2.62
N ALA A 80 -10.46 4.01 -1.95
CA ALA A 80 -11.69 3.57 -2.59
C ALA A 80 -12.77 4.64 -2.39
N MET A 81 -13.41 5.01 -3.49
CA MET A 81 -14.45 6.04 -3.59
C MET A 81 -15.74 5.42 -4.08
N LEU A 82 -16.82 5.59 -3.33
CA LEU A 82 -18.16 5.20 -3.71
C LEU A 82 -18.94 6.44 -4.14
N THR A 83 -19.61 6.37 -5.30
CA THR A 83 -20.46 7.42 -5.84
C THR A 83 -21.94 7.12 -5.59
N TYR A 84 -22.80 8.14 -5.71
CA TYR A 84 -24.23 8.01 -5.47
C TYR A 84 -24.91 6.98 -6.39
N ASP A 85 -24.45 6.83 -7.63
CA ASP A 85 -24.96 5.84 -8.58
C ASP A 85 -24.43 4.41 -8.33
N GLY A 86 -23.68 4.21 -7.24
CA GLY A 86 -23.22 2.90 -6.78
C GLY A 86 -21.93 2.41 -7.43
N LYS A 87 -21.24 3.23 -8.21
CA LYS A 87 -19.92 2.89 -8.73
C LYS A 87 -18.85 3.04 -7.66
N ILE A 88 -17.84 2.19 -7.74
CA ILE A 88 -16.64 2.30 -6.91
C ILE A 88 -15.45 2.58 -7.82
N TYR A 89 -14.70 3.62 -7.49
CA TYR A 89 -13.40 3.91 -8.07
C TYR A 89 -12.31 3.58 -7.06
N ALA A 90 -11.29 2.84 -7.48
CA ALA A 90 -10.19 2.46 -6.61
C ALA A 90 -8.85 2.77 -7.28
N ALA A 91 -7.93 3.34 -6.52
CA ALA A 91 -6.58 3.68 -6.98
C ALA A 91 -5.59 3.64 -5.82
N LYS A 92 -4.31 3.47 -6.12
CA LYS A 92 -3.26 3.50 -5.11
C LYS A 92 -1.98 4.16 -5.61
N LYS A 93 -1.14 4.54 -4.65
CA LYS A 93 0.26 4.93 -4.85
C LYS A 93 1.07 4.48 -3.64
N ASP A 94 2.07 3.63 -3.84
CA ASP A 94 2.97 3.08 -2.82
C ASP A 94 2.30 2.23 -1.70
N SER A 95 1.01 2.41 -1.43
CA SER A 95 0.24 1.59 -0.48
C SER A 95 -0.35 0.36 -1.17
N PRO A 96 -0.53 -0.78 -0.49
CA PRO A 96 -1.11 -1.98 -1.09
C PRO A 96 -2.61 -1.79 -1.39
N LEU A 97 -3.04 -2.28 -2.57
CA LEU A 97 -4.44 -2.37 -2.96
C LEU A 97 -4.60 -3.52 -3.95
N VAL A 98 -5.61 -4.33 -3.74
CA VAL A 98 -5.92 -5.51 -4.56
C VAL A 98 -7.41 -5.59 -4.87
N ILE A 99 -7.74 -6.06 -6.06
CA ILE A 99 -9.11 -6.25 -6.52
C ILE A 99 -9.35 -7.76 -6.70
N GLY A 100 -10.23 -8.33 -5.88
CA GLY A 100 -10.70 -9.70 -6.03
C GLY A 100 -11.85 -9.78 -7.04
N LEU A 101 -11.74 -10.71 -8.00
CA LEU A 101 -12.70 -10.87 -9.10
C LEU A 101 -13.46 -12.20 -8.95
N SER A 102 -14.75 -12.15 -8.67
CA SER A 102 -15.61 -13.32 -8.72
C SER A 102 -16.66 -13.18 -9.83
N ARG A 103 -17.51 -14.17 -10.01
CA ARG A 103 -18.57 -14.13 -11.04
C ARG A 103 -19.69 -13.14 -10.72
N SER A 104 -19.95 -12.91 -9.44
CA SER A 104 -21.09 -12.12 -8.96
C SER A 104 -20.70 -10.95 -8.09
N GLU A 105 -19.45 -10.89 -7.65
CA GLU A 105 -18.98 -9.91 -6.67
C GLU A 105 -17.56 -9.44 -6.99
N THR A 106 -17.26 -8.22 -6.61
CA THR A 106 -15.91 -7.64 -6.70
C THR A 106 -15.49 -7.17 -5.32
N TYR A 107 -14.26 -7.49 -4.93
CA TYR A 107 -13.72 -7.16 -3.62
C TYR A 107 -12.59 -6.15 -3.79
N VAL A 108 -12.56 -5.14 -2.93
CA VAL A 108 -11.47 -4.15 -2.85
C VAL A 108 -10.87 -4.25 -1.46
N SER A 109 -9.57 -4.52 -1.37
CA SER A 109 -8.88 -4.66 -0.09
C SER A 109 -7.41 -4.26 -0.19
N SER A 110 -6.80 -3.92 0.93
CA SER A 110 -5.35 -3.77 1.05
C SER A 110 -4.62 -5.11 1.22
N ASP A 111 -5.35 -6.20 1.50
CA ASP A 111 -4.77 -7.53 1.73
C ASP A 111 -5.59 -8.61 1.01
N LEU A 112 -4.89 -9.55 0.39
CA LEU A 112 -5.47 -10.68 -0.33
C LEU A 112 -6.26 -11.64 0.57
N THR A 113 -5.87 -11.76 1.83
CA THR A 113 -6.52 -12.66 2.78
C THR A 113 -7.97 -12.29 3.05
N ALA A 114 -8.35 -11.02 2.84
CA ALA A 114 -9.71 -10.52 3.08
C ALA A 114 -10.78 -11.20 2.21
N PHE A 115 -10.40 -11.75 1.05
CA PHE A 115 -11.33 -12.42 0.13
C PHE A 115 -10.80 -13.75 -0.43
N SER A 116 -9.79 -14.33 0.19
CA SER A 116 -9.16 -15.59 -0.25
C SER A 116 -10.11 -16.79 -0.26
N ASP A 117 -11.18 -16.73 0.55
CA ASP A 117 -12.27 -17.71 0.59
C ASP A 117 -13.41 -17.42 -0.41
N LYS A 118 -13.41 -16.25 -1.07
CA LYS A 118 -14.48 -15.78 -1.96
C LYS A 118 -14.11 -15.89 -3.43
N THR A 119 -12.88 -15.66 -3.79
CA THR A 119 -12.40 -15.76 -5.17
C THR A 119 -10.96 -16.21 -5.25
N ASP A 120 -10.63 -16.92 -6.34
CA ASP A 120 -9.27 -17.33 -6.68
C ASP A 120 -8.58 -16.36 -7.67
N LYS A 121 -9.31 -15.38 -8.21
CA LYS A 121 -8.81 -14.41 -9.18
C LYS A 121 -8.69 -13.03 -8.60
N PHE A 122 -7.56 -12.40 -8.84
CA PHE A 122 -7.32 -11.05 -8.34
C PHE A 122 -6.38 -10.25 -9.23
N VAL A 123 -6.44 -8.93 -9.07
CA VAL A 123 -5.52 -7.97 -9.66
C VAL A 123 -4.77 -7.28 -8.53
N ILE A 124 -3.45 -7.24 -8.63
CA ILE A 124 -2.62 -6.37 -7.77
C ILE A 124 -2.57 -5.01 -8.46
N MET A 125 -3.12 -4.00 -7.81
CA MET A 125 -3.14 -2.64 -8.34
C MET A 125 -1.74 -2.03 -8.37
N GLU A 126 -1.46 -1.27 -9.43
CA GLU A 126 -0.26 -0.44 -9.57
C GLU A 126 -0.68 1.03 -9.72
N ASP A 127 -0.47 1.63 -10.91
CA ASP A 127 -0.74 3.05 -11.16
C ASP A 127 -2.09 3.29 -11.88
N GLU A 128 -2.88 2.23 -12.08
CA GLU A 128 -4.17 2.30 -12.74
C GLU A 128 -5.30 2.69 -11.78
N ILE A 129 -6.42 3.14 -12.35
CA ILE A 129 -7.70 3.34 -11.69
C ILE A 129 -8.61 2.17 -12.04
N ALA A 130 -9.16 1.49 -11.06
CA ALA A 130 -10.25 0.53 -11.24
C ALA A 130 -11.59 1.25 -11.11
N GLU A 131 -12.48 1.07 -12.09
CA GLU A 131 -13.90 1.44 -12.03
C GLU A 131 -14.71 0.15 -11.90
N ILE A 132 -15.48 0.05 -10.84
CA ILE A 132 -16.25 -1.11 -10.46
C ILE A 132 -17.71 -0.71 -10.45
N SER A 133 -18.49 -1.38 -11.31
CA SER A 133 -19.94 -1.29 -11.40
C SER A 133 -20.49 -2.71 -11.60
N ASP A 134 -21.40 -2.93 -12.53
CA ASP A 134 -21.78 -4.27 -12.99
C ASP A 134 -20.60 -5.04 -13.58
N THR A 135 -19.61 -4.32 -14.06
CA THR A 135 -18.33 -4.86 -14.57
C THR A 135 -17.16 -4.10 -13.99
N VAL A 136 -15.98 -4.72 -14.01
CA VAL A 136 -14.73 -4.06 -13.60
C VAL A 136 -13.96 -3.61 -14.83
N SER A 137 -13.55 -2.36 -14.85
CA SER A 137 -12.74 -1.75 -15.90
C SER A 137 -11.52 -1.07 -15.29
N PHE A 138 -10.39 -1.14 -15.97
CA PHE A 138 -9.14 -0.54 -15.50
C PHE A 138 -8.68 0.52 -16.48
N PHE A 139 -8.16 1.63 -15.97
CA PHE A 139 -7.76 2.80 -16.76
C PHE A 139 -6.37 3.27 -16.34
N SER A 140 -5.52 3.53 -17.31
CA SER A 140 -4.23 4.20 -17.13
C SER A 140 -4.15 5.37 -18.10
N ASP A 141 -3.81 6.56 -17.62
CA ASP A 141 -3.79 7.82 -18.40
C ASP A 141 -5.09 8.06 -19.18
N GLY A 142 -6.23 7.75 -18.57
CA GLY A 142 -7.56 7.91 -19.18
C GLY A 142 -7.90 6.90 -20.28
N LYS A 143 -7.04 5.91 -20.53
CA LYS A 143 -7.28 4.83 -21.50
C LYS A 143 -7.62 3.54 -20.79
N LYS A 144 -8.62 2.83 -21.31
CA LYS A 144 -8.98 1.50 -20.81
C LYS A 144 -7.85 0.51 -21.11
N ILE A 145 -7.42 -0.22 -20.09
CA ILE A 145 -6.36 -1.24 -20.16
C ILE A 145 -6.87 -2.61 -19.75
N GLN A 146 -6.09 -3.64 -20.04
CA GLN A 146 -6.30 -4.99 -19.51
C GLN A 146 -5.26 -5.24 -18.41
N PRO A 147 -5.68 -5.43 -17.15
CA PRO A 147 -4.75 -5.68 -16.07
C PRO A 147 -4.22 -7.12 -16.12
N GLN A 148 -3.12 -7.35 -15.45
CA GLN A 148 -2.64 -8.71 -15.20
C GLN A 148 -3.50 -9.36 -14.12
N ILE A 149 -4.20 -10.44 -14.49
CA ILE A 149 -5.00 -11.23 -13.56
C ILE A 149 -4.13 -12.36 -13.01
N PHE A 150 -4.07 -12.45 -11.69
CA PHE A 150 -3.41 -13.53 -10.97
C PHE A 150 -4.45 -14.55 -10.49
N GLU A 151 -4.04 -15.80 -10.34
CA GLU A 151 -4.86 -16.86 -9.77
C GLU A 151 -4.12 -17.54 -8.61
N TRP A 152 -4.83 -17.79 -7.52
CA TRP A 152 -4.31 -18.63 -6.45
C TRP A 152 -4.17 -20.07 -6.95
N LYS A 153 -2.97 -20.62 -6.86
CA LYS A 153 -2.73 -22.04 -7.19
C LYS A 153 -3.02 -22.98 -6.02
N CYS A 154 -3.09 -22.45 -4.82
CA CYS A 154 -3.44 -23.17 -3.59
C CYS A 154 -4.45 -22.34 -2.81
N LYS A 155 -5.48 -22.98 -2.26
CA LYS A 155 -6.28 -22.35 -1.22
C LYS A 155 -5.34 -22.05 -0.06
N VAL A 156 -5.20 -20.79 0.27
CA VAL A 156 -4.37 -20.39 1.41
C VAL A 156 -5.14 -20.77 2.67
N ASP A 157 -4.77 -21.88 3.28
CA ASP A 157 -5.22 -22.27 4.62
C ASP A 157 -4.70 -21.28 5.70
N ALA A 158 -4.08 -20.17 5.25
CA ALA A 158 -3.55 -19.11 6.10
C ALA A 158 -4.63 -18.44 6.98
N CYS A 159 -5.90 -18.49 6.56
CA CYS A 159 -7.02 -17.94 7.34
C CYS A 159 -7.61 -18.91 8.36
N ASP A 160 -7.13 -20.17 8.40
CA ASP A 160 -7.55 -21.09 9.44
C ASP A 160 -6.77 -20.85 10.73
N LYS A 161 -7.49 -20.53 11.80
CA LYS A 161 -6.92 -20.44 13.15
C LYS A 161 -6.41 -21.80 13.67
N SER A 162 -6.77 -22.88 12.96
CA SER A 162 -6.49 -24.25 13.42
C SER A 162 -7.03 -24.45 14.85
N VAL A 163 -6.22 -25.00 15.74
CA VAL A 163 -6.58 -25.25 17.15
C VAL A 163 -6.46 -24.01 18.04
N TYR A 164 -6.02 -22.88 17.50
CA TYR A 164 -5.73 -21.68 18.28
C TYR A 164 -6.94 -20.73 18.36
N PRO A 165 -7.25 -20.14 19.53
CA PRO A 165 -8.35 -19.19 19.69
C PRO A 165 -8.10 -17.85 18.97
N HIS A 166 -6.81 -17.47 18.75
CA HIS A 166 -6.39 -16.21 18.16
C HIS A 166 -5.29 -16.41 17.12
N TYR A 167 -5.32 -15.64 16.03
CA TYR A 167 -4.28 -15.66 14.99
C TYR A 167 -2.90 -15.34 15.54
N MET A 168 -2.77 -14.34 16.39
CA MET A 168 -1.50 -13.98 17.02
C MET A 168 -0.89 -15.16 17.79
N LEU A 169 -1.71 -15.93 18.49
CA LEU A 169 -1.22 -17.11 19.21
C LEU A 169 -0.73 -18.20 18.26
N LYS A 170 -1.45 -18.44 17.15
CA LYS A 170 -1.02 -19.33 16.08
C LYS A 170 0.33 -18.89 15.54
N GLU A 171 0.48 -17.62 15.14
CA GLU A 171 1.72 -17.06 14.58
C GLU A 171 2.90 -17.17 15.55
N ILE A 172 2.68 -16.98 16.85
CA ILE A 172 3.73 -17.17 17.87
C ILE A 172 4.26 -18.62 17.87
N PHE A 173 3.36 -19.59 17.78
CA PHE A 173 3.75 -21.00 17.77
C PHE A 173 4.31 -21.49 16.43
N GLU A 174 4.00 -20.82 15.34
CA GLU A 174 4.55 -21.10 14.00
C GLU A 174 5.96 -20.51 13.77
N GLN A 175 6.42 -19.59 14.63
CA GLN A 175 7.73 -18.95 14.47
C GLN A 175 8.90 -19.95 14.33
N PRO A 176 9.01 -21.03 15.13
CA PRO A 176 10.10 -21.98 14.99
C PRO A 176 10.15 -22.64 13.60
N ASP A 177 9.00 -23.03 13.07
CA ASP A 177 8.89 -23.67 11.75
C ASP A 177 9.19 -22.66 10.63
N ALA A 178 8.65 -21.44 10.71
CA ALA A 178 8.93 -20.36 9.75
C ALA A 178 10.43 -19.98 9.71
N LEU A 179 11.11 -19.97 10.86
CA LEU A 179 12.56 -19.74 10.92
C LEU A 179 13.33 -20.91 10.32
N ALA A 180 12.94 -22.16 10.62
CA ALA A 180 13.57 -23.33 10.05
C ALA A 180 13.44 -23.36 8.52
N ASP A 181 12.26 -23.06 8.00
CA ASP A 181 12.01 -22.97 6.57
C ASP A 181 12.83 -21.87 5.89
N THR A 182 12.92 -20.69 6.52
CA THR A 182 13.74 -19.59 6.02
C THR A 182 15.21 -19.97 5.93
N LEU A 183 15.74 -20.69 6.91
CA LEU A 183 17.13 -21.15 6.93
C LEU A 183 17.39 -22.27 5.91
N ASN A 184 16.39 -23.11 5.64
CA ASN A 184 16.49 -24.21 4.67
C ASN A 184 16.42 -23.71 3.21
N HIS A 185 15.73 -22.60 2.94
CA HIS A 185 15.71 -21.96 1.63
C HIS A 185 16.98 -21.16 1.40
N SER A 186 18.07 -21.87 1.10
CA SER A 186 19.40 -21.26 0.96
C SER A 186 19.47 -20.36 -0.27
N ILE A 187 19.93 -19.11 -0.04
CA ILE A 187 20.17 -18.07 -1.06
C ILE A 187 21.54 -18.29 -1.77
N LYS A 188 22.10 -19.49 -1.76
CA LYS A 188 23.49 -19.80 -2.15
C LYS A 188 23.89 -19.27 -3.53
N ASP A 189 22.97 -19.25 -4.49
CA ASP A 189 23.30 -18.95 -5.89
C ASP A 189 23.18 -17.45 -6.25
N LYS A 190 22.78 -16.58 -5.33
CA LYS A 190 22.54 -15.15 -5.61
C LYS A 190 23.46 -14.18 -4.87
N CYS A 191 24.45 -14.68 -4.13
CA CYS A 191 25.24 -13.86 -3.21
C CYS A 191 26.60 -13.39 -3.75
N GLU A 192 27.00 -13.74 -4.98
CA GLU A 192 28.30 -13.33 -5.54
C GLU A 192 28.47 -11.80 -5.61
N PHE A 193 27.36 -11.06 -5.82
CA PHE A 193 27.39 -9.61 -5.83
C PHE A 193 27.73 -9.00 -4.45
N LEU A 194 27.47 -9.70 -3.36
CA LEU A 194 27.77 -9.24 -1.99
C LEU A 194 29.26 -9.07 -1.74
N ASN A 195 30.10 -9.82 -2.45
CA ASN A 195 31.57 -9.70 -2.34
C ASN A 195 32.11 -8.34 -2.83
N GLN A 196 31.31 -7.55 -3.53
CA GLN A 196 31.68 -6.23 -4.06
C GLN A 196 31.11 -5.07 -3.23
N ILE A 197 30.38 -5.37 -2.15
CA ILE A 197 29.68 -4.38 -1.35
C ILE A 197 30.57 -3.97 -0.17
N ASN A 198 30.84 -2.68 -0.05
CA ASN A 198 31.64 -2.11 1.03
C ASN A 198 30.81 -1.47 2.15
N ASN A 199 29.51 -1.30 1.95
CA ASN A 199 28.60 -0.71 2.91
C ASN A 199 27.17 -1.22 2.70
N ILE A 200 26.50 -1.59 3.78
CA ILE A 200 25.13 -2.12 3.78
C ILE A 200 24.25 -1.19 4.61
N HIS A 201 23.08 -0.85 4.10
CA HIS A 201 22.02 -0.17 4.85
C HIS A 201 20.86 -1.12 5.05
N LEU A 202 20.56 -1.44 6.32
CA LEU A 202 19.39 -2.20 6.73
C LEU A 202 18.33 -1.20 7.19
N ILE A 203 17.18 -1.21 6.52
CA ILE A 203 16.14 -0.21 6.75
C ILE A 203 14.85 -0.94 7.10
N GLY A 204 14.23 -0.57 8.22
CA GLY A 204 13.00 -1.18 8.69
C GLY A 204 12.30 -0.38 9.77
N CYS A 205 11.06 -0.75 10.09
CA CYS A 205 10.29 -0.21 11.22
C CYS A 205 9.87 -1.36 12.15
N GLY A 206 9.58 -1.05 13.41
CA GLY A 206 9.10 -2.02 14.38
C GLY A 206 10.05 -3.21 14.54
N SER A 207 9.53 -4.43 14.47
CA SER A 207 10.31 -5.66 14.60
C SER A 207 11.38 -5.83 13.52
N ALA A 208 11.13 -5.36 12.28
CA ALA A 208 12.10 -5.36 11.21
C ALA A 208 13.33 -4.48 11.53
N TYR A 209 13.14 -3.32 12.18
CA TYR A 209 14.25 -2.49 12.65
C TYR A 209 15.08 -3.18 13.73
N HIS A 210 14.43 -3.88 14.68
CA HIS A 210 15.15 -4.63 15.71
C HIS A 210 15.93 -5.82 15.13
N ALA A 211 15.36 -6.50 14.11
CA ALA A 211 16.09 -7.51 13.35
C ALA A 211 17.29 -6.90 12.60
N ALA A 212 17.14 -5.71 12.02
CA ALA A 212 18.22 -4.98 11.36
C ALA A 212 19.36 -4.61 12.33
N LEU A 213 19.04 -4.19 13.56
CA LEU A 213 20.04 -3.93 14.60
C LEU A 213 20.86 -5.17 14.95
N THR A 214 20.19 -6.32 15.14
CA THR A 214 20.88 -7.59 15.38
C THR A 214 21.71 -8.01 14.16
N GLY A 215 21.11 -7.95 12.98
CA GLY A 215 21.77 -8.27 11.70
C GLY A 215 23.01 -7.43 11.44
N LYS A 216 23.01 -6.15 11.82
CA LYS A 216 24.18 -5.27 11.74
C LYS A 216 25.38 -5.91 12.43
N TYR A 217 25.26 -6.26 13.69
CA TYR A 217 26.38 -6.83 14.45
C TYR A 217 26.85 -8.17 13.90
N VAL A 218 25.92 -9.01 13.49
CA VAL A 218 26.24 -10.34 12.92
C VAL A 218 26.97 -10.19 11.60
N ILE A 219 26.48 -9.35 10.67
CA ILE A 219 27.11 -9.14 9.35
C ILE A 219 28.48 -8.49 9.51
N GLU A 220 28.61 -7.43 10.33
CA GLU A 220 29.89 -6.77 10.58
C GLU A 220 30.93 -7.76 11.15
N SER A 221 30.52 -8.61 12.10
CA SER A 221 31.39 -9.61 12.72
C SER A 221 31.86 -10.69 11.72
N LEU A 222 30.98 -11.14 10.83
CA LEU A 222 31.29 -12.23 9.91
C LEU A 222 32.02 -11.78 8.65
N THR A 223 31.76 -10.56 8.19
CA THR A 223 32.22 -10.11 6.86
C THR A 223 33.22 -8.96 6.91
N GLY A 224 33.33 -8.26 8.03
CA GLY A 224 34.08 -7.01 8.13
C GLY A 224 33.47 -5.85 7.31
N THR A 225 32.28 -6.04 6.74
CA THR A 225 31.59 -5.03 5.93
C THR A 225 30.85 -4.08 6.85
N ARG A 226 30.98 -2.77 6.62
CA ARG A 226 30.26 -1.75 7.40
C ARG A 226 28.76 -1.85 7.17
N VAL A 227 27.98 -1.91 8.25
CA VAL A 227 26.52 -1.98 8.21
C VAL A 227 25.90 -0.83 9.00
N ASN A 228 24.94 -0.14 8.41
CA ASN A 228 24.12 0.86 9.07
C ASN A 228 22.71 0.31 9.23
N ALA A 229 22.08 0.53 10.38
CA ALA A 229 20.68 0.18 10.61
C ALA A 229 19.90 1.45 10.91
N ASP A 230 18.82 1.67 10.17
CA ASP A 230 18.03 2.89 10.23
C ASP A 230 16.52 2.58 10.30
N ILE A 231 15.78 3.46 11.00
CA ILE A 231 14.31 3.43 10.98
C ILE A 231 13.85 3.95 9.62
N ALA A 232 12.94 3.25 8.95
CA ALA A 232 12.54 3.55 7.57
C ALA A 232 11.94 4.97 7.42
N SER A 233 11.11 5.41 8.36
CA SER A 233 10.57 6.77 8.36
C SER A 233 11.66 7.83 8.46
N GLU A 234 12.60 7.66 9.38
CA GLU A 234 13.74 8.58 9.52
C GLU A 234 14.63 8.60 8.28
N PHE A 235 14.92 7.42 7.72
CA PHE A 235 15.74 7.28 6.52
C PHE A 235 15.11 8.00 5.32
N ARG A 236 13.79 7.90 5.15
CA ARG A 236 13.05 8.56 4.06
C ARG A 236 13.15 10.09 4.13
N TYR A 237 12.98 10.69 5.32
CA TYR A 237 12.86 12.14 5.47
C TYR A 237 14.18 12.87 5.71
N ARG A 238 15.19 12.22 6.28
CA ARG A 238 16.48 12.87 6.56
C ARG A 238 17.40 13.03 5.34
N ASN A 239 17.01 12.51 4.15
CA ASN A 239 17.80 12.54 2.93
C ASN A 239 19.26 12.06 3.13
N PRO A 240 19.48 10.77 3.46
CA PRO A 240 20.76 10.24 3.87
C PRO A 240 21.80 10.30 2.75
N ILE A 241 23.06 10.52 3.09
CA ILE A 241 24.17 10.48 2.13
C ILE A 241 24.46 9.02 1.78
N ILE A 242 24.05 8.60 0.59
CA ILE A 242 24.34 7.27 0.06
C ILE A 242 25.37 7.40 -1.06
N ARG A 243 26.57 6.81 -0.86
CA ARG A 243 27.62 6.84 -1.89
C ARG A 243 27.32 5.81 -2.96
N GLN A 244 27.46 6.17 -4.25
CA GLN A 244 27.17 5.32 -5.41
C GLN A 244 27.92 3.97 -5.43
N SER A 245 29.07 3.87 -4.81
CA SER A 245 29.81 2.60 -4.63
C SER A 245 29.11 1.59 -3.71
N SER A 246 28.01 1.98 -3.07
CA SER A 246 27.26 1.18 -2.10
C SER A 246 25.93 0.64 -2.62
N LEU A 247 25.48 1.08 -3.80
CA LEU A 247 24.18 0.70 -4.34
C LEU A 247 24.31 0.23 -5.80
N LYS A 248 24.34 -1.07 -6.03
CA LYS A 248 23.71 -1.60 -7.23
C LYS A 248 22.22 -1.73 -6.90
N THR A 249 21.42 -0.77 -7.36
CA THR A 249 19.96 -0.83 -7.32
C THR A 249 19.54 -2.16 -7.95
N LEU A 250 18.88 -3.00 -7.19
CA LEU A 250 18.09 -4.10 -7.75
C LEU A 250 16.93 -3.44 -8.50
N ASN A 251 17.14 -3.13 -9.79
CA ASN A 251 16.04 -2.84 -10.69
C ASN A 251 15.15 -4.08 -10.72
N ARG A 252 13.96 -3.99 -10.20
CA ARG A 252 12.88 -4.90 -10.51
C ARG A 252 12.56 -4.71 -12.00
N SER A 253 13.22 -5.47 -12.85
CA SER A 253 12.79 -5.70 -14.23
C SER A 253 12.25 -7.11 -14.31
N SER A 254 11.01 -7.20 -14.75
CA SER A 254 10.15 -8.33 -15.09
C SER A 254 9.52 -9.07 -13.94
#